data_e4d33432c94b959eda0e91699f328f1a
#
_entry.id   e4d33432c94b959eda0e91699f328f1a
#
_cell.length_a   1.000
_cell.length_b   1.000
_cell.length_c   1.000
_cell.angle_alpha   90.00
_cell.angle_beta   90.00
_cell.angle_gamma   90.00
#
_symmetry.space_group_name_H-M   'P 1'
#
loop_
_entity.id
_entity.type
_entity.pdbx_description
1 polymer ?
#
loop_
_entity_poly.entity_id
_entity_poly.type
_entity_poly.pdbx_seq_one_letter_code
_entity_poly.pdbx_strand_id
1 'polypeptide(L)'
;MGNGSVEPKSFDFAVRIVNLYRFLTEEKKEYVLSKQILRSGTSIGANVSEGEKGQSKADFYSKMSIALKEANETKYWLRLLYKTEFLSNSQFESIIADNDELIALLTSICKTTQG
;
A
#
# COMPACT_ATOMS: atom_id res chain seq x y z
N MET A 1 -0.01 -4.58 -20.51
CA MET A 1 -0.32 -5.72 -19.99
C MET A 1 -0.70 -5.63 -18.52
N GLY A 2 -0.67 -5.94 -17.78
CA GLY A 2 -1.02 -5.84 -16.46
C GLY A 2 -2.44 -5.57 -16.25
N ASN A 3 -2.71 -5.27 -15.07
CA ASN A 3 -4.05 -4.99 -14.65
C ASN A 3 -4.17 -3.48 -14.47
N GLY A 4 -4.89 -2.83 -15.40
CA GLY A 4 -5.02 -1.38 -15.38
C GLY A 4 -5.61 -0.83 -14.10
N SER A 5 -6.32 -1.64 -13.31
CA SER A 5 -6.93 -1.15 -12.09
C SER A 5 -5.95 -1.03 -10.93
N VAL A 6 -4.85 -1.80 -10.93
CA VAL A 6 -3.92 -1.77 -9.78
C VAL A 6 -3.10 -0.49 -9.78
N GLU A 7 -2.74 0.03 -10.95
CA GLU A 7 -1.92 1.23 -11.03
C GLU A 7 -2.66 2.45 -10.44
N PRO A 8 -3.87 2.83 -10.95
CA PRO A 8 -4.56 3.97 -10.36
C PRO A 8 -4.99 3.73 -8.92
N LYS A 9 -5.36 2.51 -8.56
CA LYS A 9 -5.77 2.23 -7.17
C LYS A 9 -4.60 2.37 -6.20
N SER A 10 -3.41 1.93 -6.60
CA SER A 10 -2.24 2.06 -5.74
C SER A 10 -1.79 3.51 -5.61
N PHE A 11 -1.97 4.30 -6.67
CA PHE A 11 -1.67 5.72 -6.58
C PHE A 11 -2.67 6.44 -5.67
N ASP A 12 -3.95 6.16 -5.84
CA ASP A 12 -4.99 6.76 -4.97
C ASP A 12 -4.76 6.37 -3.51
N PHE A 13 -4.34 5.14 -3.27
CA PHE A 13 -4.02 4.71 -1.92
C PHE A 13 -2.83 5.47 -1.36
N ALA A 14 -1.80 5.73 -2.19
CA ALA A 14 -0.66 6.53 -1.76
C ALA A 14 -1.09 7.92 -1.32
N VAL A 15 -2.04 8.53 -2.04
CA VAL A 15 -2.60 9.82 -1.66
C VAL A 15 -3.25 9.73 -0.27
N ARG A 16 -4.03 8.67 -0.03
CA ARG A 16 -4.63 8.47 1.29
C ARG A 16 -3.58 8.31 2.37
N ILE A 17 -2.49 7.62 2.08
CA ILE A 17 -1.41 7.41 3.03
C ILE A 17 -0.72 8.72 3.38
N VAL A 18 -0.48 9.58 2.39
CA VAL A 18 0.09 10.91 2.65
C VAL A 18 -0.83 11.72 3.55
N ASN A 19 -2.13 11.68 3.29
CA ASN A 19 -3.10 12.38 4.13
C ASN A 19 -3.15 11.79 5.55
N LEU A 20 -3.02 10.48 5.67
CA LEU A 20 -2.94 9.83 6.97
C LEU A 20 -1.68 10.27 7.72
N TYR A 21 -0.56 10.36 7.02
CA TYR A 21 0.69 10.83 7.61
C TYR A 21 0.51 12.26 8.18
N ARG A 22 -0.12 13.14 7.41
CA ARG A 22 -0.40 14.50 7.88
C ARG A 22 -1.26 14.49 9.13
N PHE A 23 -2.31 13.69 9.14
CA PHE A 23 -3.19 13.56 10.30
C PHE A 23 -2.42 13.08 11.54
N LEU A 24 -1.60 12.04 11.35
CA LEU A 24 -0.83 11.47 12.47
C LEU A 24 0.17 12.46 13.04
N THR A 25 0.85 13.20 12.17
CA THR A 25 1.87 14.14 12.66
C THR A 25 1.26 15.43 13.18
N GLU A 26 0.25 15.98 12.50
CA GLU A 26 -0.31 17.30 12.84
C GLU A 26 -1.34 17.20 13.96
N GLU A 27 -2.22 16.19 13.91
CA GLU A 27 -3.29 16.08 14.90
C GLU A 27 -2.91 15.20 16.07
N LYS A 28 -2.26 14.07 15.80
CA LYS A 28 -1.94 13.09 16.84
C LYS A 28 -0.54 13.24 17.40
N LYS A 29 0.30 14.06 16.78
CA LYS A 29 1.69 14.28 17.20
C LYS A 29 2.47 12.97 17.28
N GLU A 30 2.17 12.06 16.37
CA GLU A 30 2.84 10.76 16.29
C GLU A 30 3.86 10.84 15.16
N TYR A 31 5.16 10.68 15.48
CA TYR A 31 6.24 10.97 14.54
C TYR A 31 7.10 9.76 14.19
N VAL A 32 6.81 8.59 14.76
CA VAL A 32 7.62 7.39 14.55
C VAL A 32 6.91 6.39 13.66
N LEU A 33 5.73 5.94 14.06
CA LEU A 33 4.95 4.99 13.28
C LEU A 33 4.46 5.63 11.98
N SER A 34 4.19 6.93 12.03
CA SER A 34 3.75 7.66 10.84
C SER A 34 4.77 7.57 9.71
N LYS A 35 6.07 7.60 10.03
CA LYS A 35 7.12 7.47 9.01
C LYS A 35 7.13 6.08 8.40
N GLN A 36 6.91 5.07 9.21
CA GLN A 36 6.89 3.69 8.72
C GLN A 36 5.75 3.45 7.75
N ILE A 37 4.56 3.93 8.09
CA ILE A 37 3.41 3.71 7.20
C ILE A 37 3.51 4.59 5.95
N LEU A 38 4.08 5.79 6.07
CA LEU A 38 4.31 6.64 4.90
C LEU A 38 5.21 5.91 3.90
N ARG A 39 6.33 5.35 4.38
CA ARG A 39 7.27 4.63 3.52
C ARG A 39 6.61 3.42 2.87
N SER A 40 6.03 2.53 3.67
CA SER A 40 5.47 1.29 3.11
C SER A 40 4.26 1.57 2.24
N GLY A 41 3.37 2.44 2.67
CA GLY A 41 2.12 2.69 1.96
C GLY A 41 2.32 3.39 0.62
N THR A 42 3.34 4.25 0.50
CA THR A 42 3.64 4.90 -0.78
C THR A 42 4.51 4.00 -1.66
N SER A 43 5.24 3.05 -1.07
CA SER A 43 6.08 2.12 -1.83
C SER A 43 5.25 1.15 -2.68
N ILE A 44 4.00 0.89 -2.28
CA ILE A 44 3.13 0.02 -3.07
C ILE A 44 2.99 0.58 -4.49
N GLY A 45 2.50 1.80 -4.59
CA GLY A 45 2.26 2.44 -5.89
C GLY A 45 3.54 2.71 -6.65
N ALA A 46 4.62 3.06 -5.92
CA ALA A 46 5.91 3.30 -6.58
C ALA A 46 6.39 2.05 -7.30
N ASN A 47 6.28 0.88 -6.66
CA ASN A 47 6.71 -0.37 -7.28
C ASN A 47 5.76 -0.80 -8.40
N VAL A 48 4.46 -0.59 -8.23
CA VAL A 48 3.50 -0.89 -9.29
C VAL A 48 3.82 -0.04 -10.53
N SER A 49 4.07 1.25 -10.33
CA SER A 49 4.40 2.15 -11.43
C SER A 49 5.67 1.72 -12.16
N GLU A 50 6.71 1.34 -11.41
CA GLU A 50 7.94 0.86 -12.02
C GLU A 50 7.75 -0.45 -12.75
N GLY A 51 6.93 -1.34 -12.19
CA GLY A 51 6.64 -2.63 -12.81
C GLY A 51 5.94 -2.48 -14.14
N GLU A 52 4.99 -1.53 -14.23
CA GLU A 52 4.25 -1.30 -15.47
C GLU A 52 5.16 -0.80 -16.58
N LYS A 53 6.30 -0.21 -16.22
CA LYS A 53 7.29 0.27 -17.18
C LYS A 53 8.45 -0.69 -17.34
N GLY A 54 8.36 -1.87 -16.73
CA GLY A 54 9.43 -2.87 -16.79
C GLY A 54 9.65 -3.40 -18.18
N GLN A 55 10.87 -3.83 -18.45
CA GLN A 55 11.27 -4.26 -19.78
C GLN A 55 11.05 -5.75 -20.03
N SER A 56 10.69 -6.50 -18.99
CA SER A 56 10.51 -7.93 -19.13
C SER A 56 9.42 -8.40 -18.17
N LYS A 57 8.95 -9.60 -18.41
CA LYS A 57 7.99 -10.25 -17.52
C LYS A 57 8.61 -10.45 -16.13
N ALA A 58 9.90 -10.76 -16.09
CA ALA A 58 10.61 -10.94 -14.83
C ALA A 58 10.68 -9.63 -14.05
N ASP A 59 10.94 -8.51 -14.73
CA ASP A 59 10.95 -7.20 -14.09
C ASP A 59 9.58 -6.87 -13.51
N PHE A 60 8.54 -7.12 -14.29
CA PHE A 60 7.16 -6.86 -13.87
C PHE A 60 6.84 -7.68 -12.61
N TYR A 61 7.11 -8.99 -12.66
CA TYR A 61 6.85 -9.86 -11.52
C TYR A 61 7.61 -9.42 -10.28
N SER A 62 8.87 -9.06 -10.46
CA SER A 62 9.72 -8.62 -9.34
C SER A 62 9.11 -7.40 -8.65
N LYS A 63 8.70 -6.40 -9.44
CA LYS A 63 8.15 -5.17 -8.87
C LYS A 63 6.79 -5.42 -8.21
N MET A 64 5.95 -6.24 -8.82
CA MET A 64 4.65 -6.55 -8.23
C MET A 64 4.80 -7.34 -6.94
N SER A 65 5.80 -8.22 -6.86
CA SER A 65 6.09 -8.97 -5.63
C SER A 65 6.52 -8.03 -4.50
N ILE A 66 7.36 -7.04 -4.83
CA ILE A 66 7.79 -6.05 -3.84
C ILE A 66 6.58 -5.22 -3.38
N ALA A 67 5.73 -4.82 -4.33
CA ALA A 67 4.53 -4.06 -4.00
C ALA A 67 3.62 -4.85 -3.04
N LEU A 68 3.47 -6.15 -3.28
CA LEU A 68 2.67 -7.01 -2.42
C LEU A 68 3.26 -7.08 -1.01
N LYS A 69 4.57 -7.22 -0.92
CA LYS A 69 5.27 -7.23 0.36
C LYS A 69 5.02 -5.93 1.12
N GLU A 70 5.10 -4.79 0.42
CA GLU A 70 4.87 -3.49 1.05
C GLU A 70 3.41 -3.32 1.48
N ALA A 71 2.47 -3.88 0.72
CA ALA A 71 1.06 -3.83 1.10
C ALA A 71 0.82 -4.63 2.38
N ASN A 72 1.48 -5.76 2.54
CA ASN A 72 1.38 -6.55 3.77
C ASN A 72 2.00 -5.81 4.95
N GLU A 73 3.12 -5.14 4.73
CA GLU A 73 3.73 -4.33 5.79
C GLU A 73 2.83 -3.16 6.17
N THR A 74 2.19 -2.53 5.19
CA THR A 74 1.26 -1.43 5.45
C THR A 74 0.09 -1.90 6.30
N LYS A 75 -0.41 -3.11 6.04
CA LYS A 75 -1.49 -3.68 6.84
C LYS A 75 -1.07 -3.83 8.31
N TYR A 76 0.18 -4.25 8.53
CA TYR A 76 0.72 -4.37 9.88
C TYR A 76 0.68 -3.01 10.60
N TRP A 77 1.17 -1.96 9.95
CA TRP A 77 1.19 -0.63 10.57
C TRP A 77 -0.22 -0.10 10.80
N LEU A 78 -1.15 -0.34 9.88
CA LEU A 78 -2.54 0.10 10.07
C LEU A 78 -3.18 -0.58 11.28
N ARG A 79 -2.95 -1.89 11.43
CA ARG A 79 -3.47 -2.63 12.58
C ARG A 79 -2.88 -2.12 13.88
N LEU A 80 -1.59 -1.81 13.88
CA LEU A 80 -0.91 -1.32 15.06
C LEU A 80 -1.43 0.07 15.45
N LEU A 81 -1.59 0.96 14.46
CA LEU A 81 -2.12 2.30 14.71
C LEU A 81 -3.54 2.23 15.26
N TYR A 82 -4.34 1.30 14.77
CA TYR A 82 -5.71 1.13 15.25
C TYR A 82 -5.71 0.58 16.67
N LYS A 83 -4.93 -0.46 16.93
CA LYS A 83 -4.89 -1.11 18.24
C LYS A 83 -4.37 -0.16 19.32
N THR A 84 -3.51 0.78 18.96
CA THR A 84 -2.96 1.77 19.89
C THR A 84 -3.75 3.08 19.90
N GLU A 85 -4.92 3.08 19.26
CA GLU A 85 -5.92 4.15 19.34
C GLU A 85 -5.56 5.45 18.63
N PHE A 86 -4.66 5.37 17.66
CA PHE A 86 -4.39 6.52 16.78
C PHE A 86 -5.43 6.66 15.68
N LEU A 87 -6.16 5.58 15.38
CA LEU A 87 -7.22 5.57 14.38
C LEU A 87 -8.53 5.15 15.01
N SER A 88 -9.61 5.83 14.62
CA SER A 88 -10.95 5.40 15.02
C SER A 88 -11.37 4.16 14.23
N ASN A 89 -12.47 3.52 14.67
CA ASN A 89 -13.03 2.37 13.94
C ASN A 89 -13.28 2.72 12.48
N SER A 90 -13.96 3.86 12.23
CA SER A 90 -14.33 4.22 10.86
C SER A 90 -13.11 4.56 10.01
N GLN A 91 -12.13 5.24 10.58
CA GLN A 91 -10.90 5.53 9.86
C GLN A 91 -10.17 4.25 9.48
N PHE A 92 -10.04 3.34 10.43
CA PHE A 92 -9.36 2.08 10.19
C PHE A 92 -10.08 1.23 9.16
N GLU A 93 -11.40 1.05 9.31
CA GLU A 93 -12.18 0.21 8.39
C GLU A 93 -12.13 0.73 6.97
N SER A 94 -12.16 2.05 6.81
CA SER A 94 -12.11 2.64 5.49
C SER A 94 -10.77 2.38 4.79
N ILE A 95 -9.67 2.63 5.47
CA ILE A 95 -8.35 2.53 4.82
C ILE A 95 -7.86 1.08 4.72
N ILE A 96 -8.22 0.23 5.70
CA ILE A 96 -7.82 -1.18 5.63
C ILE A 96 -8.51 -1.90 4.47
N ALA A 97 -9.73 -1.50 4.13
CA ALA A 97 -10.45 -2.08 3.01
C ALA A 97 -9.71 -1.82 1.70
N ASP A 98 -9.21 -0.60 1.50
CA ASP A 98 -8.43 -0.27 0.31
C ASP A 98 -7.12 -1.05 0.27
N ASN A 99 -6.46 -1.17 1.42
CA ASN A 99 -5.22 -1.91 1.50
C ASN A 99 -5.44 -3.40 1.19
N ASP A 100 -6.51 -3.98 1.73
CA ASP A 100 -6.84 -5.38 1.47
C ASP A 100 -7.18 -5.61 0.00
N GLU A 101 -7.82 -4.65 -0.64
CA GLU A 101 -8.09 -4.76 -2.08
C GLU A 101 -6.80 -4.81 -2.87
N LEU A 102 -5.81 -3.97 -2.51
CA LEU A 102 -4.50 -3.99 -3.18
C LEU A 102 -3.78 -5.31 -2.95
N ILE A 103 -3.86 -5.86 -1.73
CA ILE A 103 -3.26 -7.16 -1.46
C ILE A 103 -3.89 -8.22 -2.36
N ALA A 104 -5.21 -8.23 -2.50
CA ALA A 104 -5.90 -9.22 -3.33
C ALA A 104 -5.50 -9.07 -4.80
N LEU A 105 -5.47 -7.85 -5.32
CA LEU A 105 -5.09 -7.60 -6.70
C LEU A 105 -3.66 -8.02 -6.96
N LEU A 106 -2.74 -7.63 -6.08
CA LEU A 106 -1.32 -7.94 -6.25
C LEU A 106 -1.05 -9.43 -6.11
N THR A 107 -1.75 -10.10 -5.19
CA THR A 107 -1.64 -11.55 -5.04
C THR A 107 -2.05 -12.24 -6.34
N SER A 108 -3.16 -11.81 -6.93
CA SER A 108 -3.65 -12.37 -8.18
C SER A 108 -2.66 -12.15 -9.33
N ILE A 109 -2.14 -10.92 -9.42
CA ILE A 109 -1.17 -10.57 -10.46
C ILE A 109 0.09 -11.41 -10.33
N CYS A 110 0.60 -11.58 -9.12
CA CYS A 110 1.81 -12.35 -8.89
C CYS A 110 1.61 -13.83 -9.24
N LYS A 111 0.45 -14.40 -8.91
CA LYS A 111 0.15 -15.78 -9.28
C LYS A 111 0.11 -15.96 -10.79
N THR A 112 -0.50 -15.02 -11.48
CA THR A 112 -0.66 -15.10 -12.94
C THR A 112 0.68 -14.95 -13.64
N THR A 113 1.51 -14.00 -13.20
CA THR A 113 2.78 -13.74 -13.88
C THR A 113 3.85 -14.74 -13.53
N GLN A 114 3.80 -15.33 -12.35
CA GLN A 114 4.78 -16.34 -11.93
C GLN A 114 4.66 -17.60 -12.74
N GLY A 115 3.43 -18.03 -12.95
CA GLY A 115 3.15 -19.25 -13.68
C GLY A 115 3.46 -19.12 -15.13
#